data_129df990d7cb140d407472a0fa262025
#
_entry.id   129df990d7cb140d407472a0fa262025
#
_cell.length_a   1.000
_cell.length_b   1.000
_cell.length_c   1.000
_cell.angle_alpha   90.00
_cell.angle_beta   90.00
_cell.angle_gamma   90.00
#
_symmetry.space_group_name_H-M   'P 1'
#
loop_
_entity.id
_entity.type
_entity.pdbx_description
1 polymer ?
#
loop_
_entity_poly.entity_id
_entity_poly.type
_entity_poly.pdbx_seq_one_letter_code
_entity_poly.pdbx_strand_id
1 'polypeptide(L)'
;VGLHTYPLLRHRPTVLQMLPRLVHYSYTRPGKETTNYDHWLVVDDLDLKVLLMERYEGRPILIDGVTIAERGSAMLWFVFPGVCHDIGRFHLADDTFTGWYTNLCTPLQTNQDVWASTDLFLDHWLAADGHQTWLDEDELANAIQTGLLDEATQTLIDG
;
A
#
# COMPACT_ATOMS: atom_id res chain seq x y z
N VAL A 1 -38.48 23.96 -15.01
CA VAL A 1 -37.30 23.87 -14.17
C VAL A 1 -37.37 22.51 -13.52
N GLY A 2 -36.70 21.50 -14.08
CA GLY A 2 -36.74 20.12 -13.61
C GLY A 2 -35.64 19.90 -12.56
N LEU A 3 -36.03 19.53 -11.36
CA LEU A 3 -35.14 19.05 -10.32
C LEU A 3 -34.65 17.65 -10.69
N HIS A 4 -33.38 17.52 -11.03
CA HIS A 4 -32.70 16.24 -11.16
C HIS A 4 -32.43 15.71 -9.74
N THR A 5 -33.24 14.74 -9.31
CA THR A 5 -32.94 13.95 -8.11
C THR A 5 -31.89 12.90 -8.47
N TYR A 6 -30.67 13.06 -7.94
CA TYR A 6 -29.67 11.99 -7.96
C TYR A 6 -30.15 10.85 -7.05
N PRO A 7 -30.16 9.60 -7.51
CA PRO A 7 -30.46 8.47 -6.64
C PRO A 7 -29.32 8.30 -5.63
N LEU A 8 -29.62 8.51 -4.35
CA LEU A 8 -28.76 8.09 -3.26
C LEU A 8 -28.61 6.56 -3.33
N LEU A 9 -27.48 6.10 -3.82
CA LEU A 9 -27.07 4.70 -3.76
C LEU A 9 -26.95 4.30 -2.28
N ARG A 10 -28.03 3.72 -1.75
CA ARG A 10 -28.01 3.07 -0.44
C ARG A 10 -27.33 1.72 -0.61
N HIS A 11 -26.01 1.68 -0.55
CA HIS A 11 -25.30 0.44 -0.28
C HIS A 11 -25.33 0.20 1.23
N ARG A 12 -26.14 -0.78 1.65
CA ARG A 12 -26.02 -1.34 2.99
C ARG A 12 -24.84 -2.31 2.96
N PRO A 13 -23.84 -2.16 3.82
CA PRO A 13 -22.82 -3.20 3.98
C PRO A 13 -23.50 -4.47 4.50
N THR A 14 -23.38 -5.55 3.74
CA THR A 14 -23.83 -6.88 4.13
C THR A 14 -22.75 -7.44 5.06
N VAL A 15 -23.11 -7.67 6.31
CA VAL A 15 -22.29 -8.17 7.42
C VAL A 15 -21.42 -7.09 8.08
N LEU A 16 -21.85 -6.63 9.26
CA LEU A 16 -20.99 -5.93 10.22
C LEU A 16 -19.90 -6.90 10.70
N GLN A 17 -18.79 -7.01 9.98
CA GLN A 17 -17.60 -7.55 10.57
C GLN A 17 -17.11 -6.54 11.60
N MET A 18 -16.94 -6.98 12.84
CA MET A 18 -16.40 -6.11 13.90
C MET A 18 -14.98 -5.69 13.53
N LEU A 19 -14.74 -4.40 13.39
CA LEU A 19 -13.42 -3.81 13.22
C LEU A 19 -12.91 -3.31 14.58
N PRO A 20 -11.59 -3.31 14.83
CA PRO A 20 -10.54 -3.79 13.93
C PRO A 20 -10.43 -5.33 13.92
N ARG A 21 -9.96 -5.90 12.81
CA ARG A 21 -9.61 -7.33 12.71
C ARG A 21 -8.22 -7.52 12.14
N LEU A 22 -7.55 -8.59 12.55
CA LEU A 22 -6.21 -8.90 12.05
C LEU A 22 -6.32 -9.49 10.63
N VAL A 23 -5.43 -9.03 9.73
CA VAL A 23 -5.23 -9.60 8.40
C VAL A 23 -3.75 -9.95 8.20
N HIS A 24 -3.50 -11.07 7.52
CA HIS A 24 -2.17 -11.54 7.17
C HIS A 24 -1.87 -11.13 5.74
N TYR A 25 -0.97 -10.19 5.57
CA TYR A 25 -0.65 -9.62 4.26
C TYR A 25 0.64 -10.20 3.72
N SER A 26 0.56 -10.88 2.59
CA SER A 26 1.70 -11.43 1.85
C SER A 26 2.11 -10.45 0.75
N TYR A 27 3.31 -9.92 0.85
CA TYR A 27 3.89 -8.99 -0.11
C TYR A 27 5.03 -9.67 -0.85
N THR A 28 4.87 -9.87 -2.15
CA THR A 28 5.83 -10.56 -2.99
C THR A 28 6.50 -9.60 -3.96
N ARG A 29 7.83 -9.50 -3.92
CA ARG A 29 8.62 -8.81 -4.94
C ARG A 29 9.19 -9.85 -5.89
N PRO A 30 8.98 -9.78 -7.22
CA PRO A 30 9.51 -10.75 -8.16
C PRO A 30 11.03 -10.92 -8.02
N GLY A 31 11.49 -12.19 -7.95
CA GLY A 31 12.90 -12.50 -7.72
C GLY A 31 13.39 -12.40 -6.27
N LYS A 32 12.53 -12.05 -5.33
CA LYS A 32 12.81 -12.00 -3.88
C LYS A 32 11.90 -12.96 -3.12
N GLU A 33 12.21 -13.20 -1.83
CA GLU A 33 11.32 -13.93 -0.93
C GLU A 33 10.07 -13.10 -0.61
N THR A 34 8.93 -13.80 -0.44
CA THR A 34 7.69 -13.17 0.02
C THR A 34 7.83 -12.73 1.47
N THR A 35 7.49 -11.50 1.75
CA THR A 35 7.43 -10.96 3.11
C THR A 35 5.99 -10.99 3.61
N ASN A 36 5.80 -11.42 4.86
CA ASN A 36 4.49 -11.48 5.48
C ASN A 36 4.41 -10.48 6.62
N TYR A 37 3.31 -9.73 6.65
CA TYR A 37 3.02 -8.72 7.66
C TYR A 37 1.65 -8.97 8.28
N ASP A 38 1.56 -8.73 9.57
CA ASP A 38 0.28 -8.67 10.27
C ASP A 38 -0.17 -7.23 10.39
N HIS A 39 -1.40 -6.94 9.94
CA HIS A 39 -1.99 -5.62 10.01
C HIS A 39 -3.37 -5.66 10.65
N TRP A 40 -3.72 -4.61 11.36
CA TRP A 40 -5.09 -4.37 11.77
C TRP A 40 -5.87 -3.72 10.63
N LEU A 41 -6.89 -4.39 10.11
CA LEU A 41 -7.86 -3.76 9.21
C LEU A 41 -8.76 -2.86 10.05
N VAL A 42 -8.67 -1.55 9.83
CA VAL A 42 -9.39 -0.53 10.59
C VAL A 42 -10.51 0.14 9.79
N VAL A 43 -10.43 0.08 8.45
CA VAL A 43 -11.51 0.47 7.52
C VAL A 43 -11.67 -0.62 6.48
N ASP A 44 -12.90 -1.05 6.22
CA ASP A 44 -13.25 -2.09 5.25
C ASP A 44 -14.44 -1.63 4.39
N ASP A 45 -14.19 -0.69 3.48
CA ASP A 45 -15.16 -0.20 2.51
C ASP A 45 -14.92 -0.82 1.13
N LEU A 46 -15.88 -0.68 0.21
CA LEU A 46 -15.76 -1.23 -1.15
C LEU A 46 -14.55 -0.66 -1.89
N ASP A 47 -14.32 0.64 -1.77
CA ASP A 47 -13.33 1.38 -2.55
C ASP A 47 -12.07 1.72 -1.74
N LEU A 48 -12.05 1.41 -0.43
CA LEU A 48 -10.93 1.72 0.45
C LEU A 48 -10.80 0.69 1.57
N LYS A 49 -9.59 0.19 1.74
CA LYS A 49 -9.16 -0.56 2.92
C LYS A 49 -8.10 0.25 3.64
N VAL A 50 -8.18 0.35 4.97
CA VAL A 50 -7.10 0.96 5.76
C VAL A 50 -6.53 -0.09 6.70
N LEU A 51 -5.24 -0.30 6.56
CA LEU A 51 -4.45 -1.25 7.34
C LEU A 51 -3.54 -0.48 8.30
N LEU A 52 -3.53 -0.86 9.56
CA LEU A 52 -2.64 -0.30 10.58
C LEU A 52 -1.58 -1.33 10.96
N MET A 53 -0.32 -0.98 10.79
CA MET A 53 0.81 -1.58 11.49
C MET A 53 1.07 -0.73 12.74
N GLU A 54 0.64 -1.20 13.90
CA GLU A 54 0.78 -0.42 15.14
C GLU A 54 2.24 -0.23 15.55
N ARG A 55 3.09 -1.20 15.20
CA ARG A 55 4.46 -1.20 15.63
C ARG A 55 5.36 -1.90 14.64
N TYR A 56 6.22 -1.14 14.01
CA TYR A 56 7.27 -1.69 13.16
C TYR A 56 8.41 -2.26 14.02
N GLU A 57 8.82 -3.51 13.73
CA GLU A 57 9.88 -4.19 14.51
C GLU A 57 11.17 -4.37 13.69
N GLY A 58 11.22 -3.87 12.46
CA GLY A 58 12.35 -4.00 11.56
C GLY A 58 13.50 -3.03 11.86
N ARG A 59 14.46 -3.01 10.93
CA ARG A 59 15.56 -2.02 10.93
C ARG A 59 15.02 -0.68 10.47
N PRO A 60 15.68 0.44 10.83
CA PRO A 60 15.30 1.75 10.32
C PRO A 60 15.21 1.74 8.79
N ILE A 61 14.14 2.33 8.27
CA ILE A 61 13.94 2.58 6.84
C ILE A 61 14.45 3.99 6.57
N LEU A 62 15.35 4.12 5.59
CA LEU A 62 15.96 5.40 5.24
C LEU A 62 15.68 5.69 3.76
N ILE A 63 15.36 6.96 3.48
CA ILE A 63 15.34 7.52 2.11
C ILE A 63 16.27 8.73 2.11
N ASP A 64 17.22 8.78 1.18
CA ASP A 64 18.25 9.84 1.08
C ASP A 64 19.00 10.09 2.40
N GLY A 65 19.22 9.03 3.19
CA GLY A 65 19.90 9.11 4.48
C GLY A 65 19.03 9.63 5.63
N VAL A 66 17.74 9.95 5.39
CA VAL A 66 16.80 10.38 6.41
C VAL A 66 15.97 9.18 6.87
N THR A 67 15.89 8.96 8.18
CA THR A 67 15.04 7.90 8.75
C THR A 67 13.59 8.29 8.58
N ILE A 68 12.82 7.44 7.89
CA ILE A 68 11.37 7.61 7.67
C ILE A 68 10.51 6.73 8.56
N ALA A 69 11.07 5.62 9.02
CA ALA A 69 10.48 4.72 10.00
C ALA A 69 11.58 4.02 10.79
N GLU A 70 11.30 3.69 12.03
CA GLU A 70 12.21 3.01 12.94
C GLU A 70 11.46 2.02 13.83
N ARG A 71 12.17 1.26 14.64
CA ARG A 71 11.52 0.33 15.57
C ARG A 71 10.56 1.07 16.51
N GLY A 72 9.31 0.63 16.53
CA GLY A 72 8.24 1.28 17.29
C GLY A 72 7.35 2.22 16.46
N SER A 73 7.74 2.53 15.23
CA SER A 73 6.95 3.36 14.31
C SER A 73 5.59 2.73 14.00
N ALA A 74 4.57 3.56 13.89
CA ALA A 74 3.27 3.17 13.35
C ALA A 74 3.16 3.56 11.86
N MET A 75 2.47 2.72 11.08
CA MET A 75 2.24 2.97 9.66
C MET A 75 0.78 2.69 9.32
N LEU A 76 0.18 3.53 8.51
CA LEU A 76 -1.14 3.33 7.93
C LEU A 76 -1.01 3.11 6.43
N TRP A 77 -1.63 2.05 5.93
CA TRP A 77 -1.69 1.76 4.50
C TRP A 77 -3.11 1.95 3.99
N PHE A 78 -3.25 2.76 2.97
CA PHE A 78 -4.48 3.01 2.24
C PHE A 78 -4.44 2.21 0.96
N VAL A 79 -5.23 1.15 0.91
CA VAL A 79 -5.29 0.21 -0.22
C VAL A 79 -6.61 0.40 -0.95
N PHE A 80 -6.53 0.60 -2.26
CA PHE A 80 -7.67 0.84 -3.12
C PHE A 80 -7.95 -0.41 -3.96
N PRO A 81 -9.01 -1.20 -3.66
CA PRO A 81 -9.31 -2.43 -4.40
C PRO A 81 -9.44 -2.20 -5.91
N GLY A 82 -8.72 -3.01 -6.69
CA GLY A 82 -8.72 -2.91 -8.15
C GLY A 82 -7.75 -1.88 -8.74
N VAL A 83 -7.02 -1.14 -7.90
CA VAL A 83 -6.01 -0.15 -8.31
C VAL A 83 -4.60 -0.72 -8.14
N CYS A 84 -3.66 -0.33 -9.00
CA CYS A 84 -2.29 -0.84 -9.03
C CYS A 84 -1.32 -0.08 -8.13
N HIS A 85 -1.81 0.55 -7.08
CA HIS A 85 -0.96 1.18 -6.06
C HIS A 85 -1.65 1.19 -4.69
N ASP A 86 -0.84 1.33 -3.68
CA ASP A 86 -1.28 1.68 -2.33
C ASP A 86 -0.46 2.84 -1.78
N ILE A 87 -0.93 3.45 -0.70
CA ILE A 87 -0.29 4.63 -0.11
C ILE A 87 -0.07 4.39 1.38
N GLY A 88 1.20 4.41 1.80
CA GLY A 88 1.61 4.35 3.19
C GLY A 88 1.76 5.73 3.81
N ARG A 89 1.22 5.94 5.00
CA ARG A 89 1.48 7.11 5.85
C ARG A 89 2.44 6.70 6.96
N PHE A 90 3.61 7.31 6.99
CA PHE A 90 4.72 6.91 7.83
C PHE A 90 4.95 7.89 8.99
N HIS A 91 5.37 7.34 10.14
CA HIS A 91 5.72 8.09 11.35
C HIS A 91 6.96 7.48 11.98
N LEU A 92 7.67 8.27 12.78
CA LEU A 92 8.65 7.77 13.72
C LEU A 92 7.97 7.16 14.96
N ALA A 93 8.77 6.58 15.86
CA ALA A 93 8.28 5.97 17.10
C ALA A 93 7.66 6.99 18.09
N ASP A 94 7.95 8.26 17.93
CA ASP A 94 7.38 9.38 18.69
C ASP A 94 6.16 10.03 18.03
N ASP A 95 5.55 9.36 17.05
CA ASP A 95 4.42 9.82 16.24
C ASP A 95 4.73 10.98 15.29
N THR A 96 5.99 11.40 15.14
CA THR A 96 6.39 12.41 14.15
C THR A 96 6.07 11.92 12.74
N PHE A 97 5.20 12.64 12.02
CA PHE A 97 4.90 12.35 10.63
C PHE A 97 6.11 12.59 9.74
N THR A 98 6.50 11.60 8.95
CA THR A 98 7.69 11.67 8.08
C THR A 98 7.31 11.84 6.60
N GLY A 99 6.19 11.28 6.15
CA GLY A 99 5.77 11.43 4.77
C GLY A 99 4.81 10.35 4.29
N TRP A 100 4.61 10.35 2.98
CA TRP A 100 3.77 9.41 2.24
C TRP A 100 4.62 8.56 1.31
N TYR A 101 4.38 7.25 1.35
CA TYR A 101 5.02 6.28 0.48
C TYR A 101 3.98 5.71 -0.46
N THR A 102 4.11 5.95 -1.76
CA THR A 102 3.26 5.31 -2.77
C THR A 102 4.02 4.14 -3.35
N ASN A 103 3.42 2.97 -3.25
CA ASN A 103 3.98 1.72 -3.72
C ASN A 103 3.20 1.26 -4.95
N LEU A 104 3.89 1.03 -6.07
CA LEU A 104 3.30 0.44 -7.25
C LEU A 104 3.24 -1.07 -7.08
N CYS A 105 2.03 -1.63 -7.13
CA CYS A 105 1.79 -3.06 -6.89
C CYS A 105 0.62 -3.58 -7.71
N THR A 106 0.48 -4.90 -7.79
CA THR A 106 -0.74 -5.49 -8.37
C THR A 106 -1.95 -5.18 -7.50
N PRO A 107 -3.17 -5.14 -8.10
CA PRO A 107 -4.39 -5.00 -7.31
C PRO A 107 -4.47 -6.01 -6.17
N LEU A 108 -4.93 -5.53 -5.02
CA LEU A 108 -5.10 -6.33 -3.82
C LEU A 108 -5.93 -7.59 -4.08
N GLN A 109 -5.40 -8.74 -3.69
CA GLN A 109 -6.12 -10.02 -3.65
C GLN A 109 -6.49 -10.34 -2.21
N THR A 110 -7.74 -10.68 -1.96
CA THR A 110 -8.25 -11.01 -0.62
C THR A 110 -8.87 -12.39 -0.59
N ASN A 111 -8.53 -13.18 0.41
CA ASN A 111 -9.15 -14.45 0.72
C ASN A 111 -9.34 -14.55 2.24
N GLN A 112 -10.53 -14.22 2.72
CA GLN A 112 -10.82 -14.08 4.14
C GLN A 112 -9.84 -13.08 4.82
N ASP A 113 -9.01 -13.56 5.76
CA ASP A 113 -8.02 -12.76 6.46
C ASP A 113 -6.61 -12.87 5.84
N VAL A 114 -6.46 -13.58 4.71
CA VAL A 114 -5.20 -13.70 3.97
C VAL A 114 -5.27 -12.80 2.73
N TRP A 115 -4.42 -11.81 2.68
CA TRP A 115 -4.37 -10.79 1.66
C TRP A 115 -3.02 -10.81 0.94
N ALA A 116 -2.98 -10.41 -0.32
CA ALA A 116 -1.74 -10.43 -1.08
C ALA A 116 -1.70 -9.34 -2.15
N SER A 117 -0.51 -8.83 -2.42
CA SER A 117 -0.16 -8.09 -3.62
C SER A 117 1.27 -8.41 -4.05
N THR A 118 1.59 -8.05 -5.30
CA THR A 118 2.93 -8.16 -5.86
C THR A 118 3.48 -6.78 -6.13
N ASP A 119 4.66 -6.51 -5.61
CA ASP A 119 5.47 -5.32 -5.84
C ASP A 119 5.85 -5.21 -7.34
N LEU A 120 5.69 -4.05 -7.92
CA LEU A 120 6.06 -3.76 -9.31
C LEU A 120 7.28 -2.84 -9.41
N PHE A 121 8.08 -2.78 -8.36
CA PHE A 121 9.37 -2.13 -8.20
C PHE A 121 9.35 -0.61 -8.03
N LEU A 122 8.57 0.12 -8.82
CA LEU A 122 8.61 1.57 -8.78
C LEU A 122 7.85 2.10 -7.56
N ASP A 123 8.51 2.93 -6.79
CA ASP A 123 7.92 3.57 -5.63
C ASP A 123 8.13 5.09 -5.66
N HIS A 124 7.30 5.80 -4.93
CA HIS A 124 7.42 7.25 -4.80
C HIS A 124 7.30 7.67 -3.33
N TRP A 125 8.24 8.48 -2.88
CA TRP A 125 8.24 9.09 -1.57
C TRP A 125 7.92 10.58 -1.64
N LEU A 126 6.97 11.02 -0.83
CA LEU A 126 6.68 12.43 -0.57
C LEU A 126 6.93 12.72 0.90
N ALA A 127 8.05 13.35 1.20
CA ALA A 127 8.43 13.74 2.56
C ALA A 127 7.49 14.79 3.17
N ALA A 128 7.46 14.88 4.49
CA ALA A 128 6.60 15.83 5.21
C ALA A 128 6.87 17.31 4.86
N ASP A 129 8.07 17.65 4.38
CA ASP A 129 8.45 19.00 3.92
C ASP A 129 8.12 19.26 2.44
N GLY A 130 7.56 18.26 1.73
CA GLY A 130 7.19 18.34 0.31
C GLY A 130 8.28 17.88 -0.66
N HIS A 131 9.45 17.44 -0.17
CA HIS A 131 10.46 16.82 -1.04
C HIS A 131 9.94 15.50 -1.61
N GLN A 132 10.23 15.25 -2.90
CA GLN A 132 9.76 14.05 -3.62
C GLN A 132 10.96 13.28 -4.16
N THR A 133 10.90 11.95 -4.01
CA THR A 133 11.94 11.03 -4.49
C THR A 133 11.28 9.84 -5.17
N TRP A 134 11.68 9.52 -6.40
CA TRP A 134 11.39 8.25 -7.04
C TRP A 134 12.38 7.21 -6.57
N LEU A 135 11.90 6.01 -6.29
CA LEU A 135 12.68 4.91 -5.76
C LEU A 135 12.62 3.72 -6.70
N ASP A 136 13.72 2.98 -6.75
CA ASP A 136 13.83 1.69 -7.44
C ASP A 136 13.59 1.74 -8.97
N GLU A 137 13.76 2.90 -9.64
CA GLU A 137 13.67 3.04 -11.10
C GLU A 137 14.64 2.10 -11.83
N ASP A 138 15.83 1.89 -11.29
CA ASP A 138 16.84 0.99 -11.84
C ASP A 138 16.44 -0.49 -11.62
N GLU A 139 15.80 -0.84 -10.52
CA GLU A 139 15.26 -2.18 -10.27
C GLU A 139 14.10 -2.49 -11.23
N LEU A 140 13.19 -1.53 -11.47
CA LEU A 140 12.14 -1.66 -12.47
C LEU A 140 12.73 -1.88 -13.88
N ALA A 141 13.69 -1.04 -14.29
CA ALA A 141 14.33 -1.17 -15.60
C ALA A 141 15.01 -2.54 -15.77
N ASN A 142 15.68 -3.03 -14.73
CA ASN A 142 16.28 -4.37 -14.73
C ASN A 142 15.23 -5.48 -14.78
N ALA A 143 14.12 -5.36 -14.05
CA ALA A 143 13.05 -6.36 -14.05
C ALA A 143 12.38 -6.49 -15.42
N ILE A 144 12.20 -5.39 -16.14
CA ILE A 144 11.71 -5.37 -17.53
C ILE A 144 12.73 -6.04 -18.45
N GLN A 145 14.00 -5.62 -18.36
CA GLN A 145 15.07 -6.14 -19.23
C GLN A 145 15.30 -7.65 -19.07
N THR A 146 15.15 -8.17 -17.85
CA THR A 146 15.37 -9.60 -17.55
C THR A 146 14.12 -10.46 -17.73
N GLY A 147 12.98 -9.87 -18.09
CA GLY A 147 11.70 -10.58 -18.27
C GLY A 147 11.08 -11.09 -16.96
N LEU A 148 11.42 -10.48 -15.82
CA LEU A 148 10.77 -10.76 -14.53
C LEU A 148 9.33 -10.25 -14.49
N LEU A 149 9.02 -9.22 -15.28
CA LEU A 149 7.67 -8.68 -15.47
C LEU A 149 7.18 -9.11 -16.87
N ASP A 150 6.01 -9.75 -16.91
CA ASP A 150 5.37 -10.09 -18.18
C ASP A 150 4.74 -8.85 -18.86
N GLU A 151 4.36 -8.98 -20.14
CA GLU A 151 3.78 -7.87 -20.91
C GLU A 151 2.48 -7.33 -20.29
N ALA A 152 1.68 -8.20 -19.65
CA ALA A 152 0.44 -7.79 -19.01
C ALA A 152 0.74 -6.90 -17.80
N THR A 153 1.74 -7.25 -17.00
CA THR A 153 2.20 -6.47 -15.85
C THR A 153 2.83 -5.15 -16.30
N GLN A 154 3.63 -5.15 -17.38
CA GLN A 154 4.19 -3.91 -17.94
C GLN A 154 3.08 -2.95 -18.40
N THR A 155 2.02 -3.47 -19.01
CA THR A 155 0.85 -2.66 -19.39
C THR A 155 0.16 -2.00 -18.18
N LEU A 156 0.15 -2.66 -17.02
CA LEU A 156 -0.39 -2.07 -15.78
C LEU A 156 0.47 -0.92 -15.25
N ILE A 157 1.78 -0.95 -15.51
CA ILE A 157 2.72 0.10 -15.08
C ILE A 157 2.59 1.34 -15.96
N ASP A 158 2.34 1.16 -17.25
CA ASP A 158 2.28 2.24 -18.26
C ASP A 158 0.92 2.97 -18.30
N GLY A 159 -0.12 2.46 -17.65
CA GLY A 159 -1.51 2.94 -17.68
C GLY A 159 -1.93 3.70 -16.49
#